data_dafef39d4560f453fdefab4678972c3f
#
_entry.id   dafef39d4560f453fdefab4678972c3f
#
_cell.length_a   1.000
_cell.length_b   1.000
_cell.length_c   1.000
_cell.angle_alpha   90.00
_cell.angle_beta   90.00
_cell.angle_gamma   90.00
#
_symmetry.space_group_name_H-M   'P 1'
#
loop_
_entity.id
_entity.type
_entity.pdbx_description
1 polymer ?
#
loop_
_entity_poly.entity_id
_entity_poly.type
_entity_poly.pdbx_seq_one_letter_code
_entity_poly.pdbx_strand_id
1 'polypeptide(L)'
;MENLQNLQNSSLVALYENDNLILLFSLQDSLRQNAKNIIQTLQNDLQIQTIMLTGDNSETAENIGKQVGILPENIVAKILPNHKAQEISKIKSAPQNQYKIIAMIGDGINDAPALSQADVAFSFIHASDIAQQSADIILTNNNLQAIITAIKLSKACRKKIKQNLFFAFFYNVIGIPLAAMGTLNPMVSALAMALSSFCVVSNALSLNLISKKF
;
A
#
# COMPACT_ATOMS: atom_id res chain seq x y z
N MET A 1 25.96 12.35 -33.38
CA MET A 1 26.50 11.58 -32.24
C MET A 1 25.73 11.78 -30.92
N GLU A 2 24.78 12.73 -30.85
CA GLU A 2 23.96 12.98 -29.63
C GLU A 2 22.92 11.90 -29.32
N ASN A 3 22.57 11.03 -30.26
CA ASN A 3 21.51 10.05 -30.06
C ASN A 3 21.93 8.72 -29.40
N LEU A 4 23.22 8.47 -29.24
CA LEU A 4 23.72 7.20 -28.70
C LEU A 4 23.77 7.17 -27.15
N GLN A 5 23.88 8.32 -26.49
CA GLN A 5 23.87 8.38 -25.02
C GLN A 5 22.50 8.11 -24.40
N ASN A 6 21.41 8.36 -25.15
CA ASN A 6 20.05 8.06 -24.70
C ASN A 6 19.66 6.58 -24.82
N LEU A 7 20.50 5.76 -25.47
CA LEU A 7 20.25 4.34 -25.69
C LEU A 7 20.72 3.44 -24.53
N GLN A 8 21.54 3.96 -23.62
CA GLN A 8 22.14 3.15 -22.54
C GLN A 8 21.13 2.61 -21.51
N ASN A 9 19.93 3.20 -21.41
CA ASN A 9 18.91 2.82 -20.43
C ASN A 9 17.59 2.30 -21.07
N SER A 10 17.66 1.85 -22.32
CA SER A 10 16.47 1.38 -23.07
C SER A 10 16.67 -0.03 -23.61
N SER A 11 15.56 -0.78 -23.69
CA SER A 11 15.56 -2.04 -24.42
C SER A 11 15.59 -1.74 -25.92
N LEU A 12 16.59 -2.30 -26.62
CA LEU A 12 16.75 -2.09 -28.06
C LEU A 12 16.16 -3.28 -28.80
N VAL A 13 15.28 -3.00 -29.77
CA VAL A 13 14.76 -3.97 -30.73
C VAL A 13 15.22 -3.55 -32.12
N ALA A 14 15.99 -4.42 -32.78
CA ALA A 14 16.54 -4.16 -34.11
C ALA A 14 15.80 -4.98 -35.17
N LEU A 15 15.43 -4.34 -36.26
CA LEU A 15 14.88 -4.98 -37.44
C LEU A 15 15.99 -5.09 -38.49
N TYR A 16 16.24 -6.31 -38.97
CA TYR A 16 17.20 -6.61 -40.02
C TYR A 16 16.49 -7.18 -41.26
N GLU A 17 16.98 -6.83 -42.43
CA GLU A 17 16.66 -7.47 -43.69
C GLU A 17 17.96 -7.84 -44.41
N ASN A 18 18.17 -9.12 -44.68
CA ASN A 18 19.38 -9.64 -45.34
C ASN A 18 20.68 -9.12 -44.73
N ASP A 19 20.79 -9.19 -43.38
CA ASP A 19 21.92 -8.70 -42.54
C ASP A 19 22.10 -7.17 -42.52
N ASN A 20 21.24 -6.41 -43.18
CA ASN A 20 21.25 -4.94 -43.09
C ASN A 20 20.30 -4.47 -42.00
N LEU A 21 20.81 -3.64 -41.09
CA LEU A 21 19.98 -2.99 -40.06
C LEU A 21 19.09 -1.95 -40.73
N ILE A 22 17.77 -2.18 -40.74
CA ILE A 22 16.79 -1.26 -41.31
C ILE A 22 16.27 -0.29 -40.29
N LEU A 23 15.97 -0.78 -39.06
CA LEU A 23 15.33 0.02 -38.02
C LEU A 23 15.77 -0.43 -36.64
N LEU A 24 15.99 0.54 -35.77
CA LEU A 24 16.28 0.33 -34.35
C LEU A 24 15.21 1.02 -33.51
N PHE A 25 14.45 0.23 -32.74
CA PHE A 25 13.52 0.74 -31.77
C PHE A 25 14.19 0.82 -30.40
N SER A 26 14.05 1.95 -29.74
CA SER A 26 14.40 2.13 -28.34
C SER A 26 13.13 2.15 -27.51
N LEU A 27 12.97 1.15 -26.68
CA LEU A 27 11.84 1.02 -25.75
C LEU A 27 12.29 1.43 -24.37
N GLN A 28 11.61 2.41 -23.80
CA GLN A 28 11.87 2.87 -22.44
C GLN A 28 10.55 2.95 -21.69
N ASP A 29 10.51 2.31 -20.53
CA ASP A 29 9.38 2.43 -19.63
C ASP A 29 9.33 3.82 -19.00
N SER A 30 8.16 4.43 -19.02
CA SER A 30 7.94 5.72 -18.37
C SER A 30 7.47 5.53 -16.94
N LEU A 31 7.94 6.40 -16.05
CA LEU A 31 7.43 6.44 -14.69
C LEU A 31 5.94 6.79 -14.69
N ARG A 32 5.19 6.13 -13.82
CA ARG A 32 3.77 6.50 -13.60
C ARG A 32 3.66 7.94 -13.12
N GLN A 33 2.60 8.61 -13.55
CA GLN A 33 2.34 9.99 -13.12
C GLN A 33 2.36 10.09 -11.58
N ASN A 34 2.99 11.15 -11.09
CA ASN A 34 3.10 11.46 -9.66
C ASN A 34 3.86 10.44 -8.79
N ALA A 35 4.54 9.43 -9.39
CA ALA A 35 5.27 8.41 -8.62
C ALA A 35 6.21 9.03 -7.57
N LYS A 36 6.98 10.06 -7.94
CA LYS A 36 7.87 10.77 -7.02
C LYS A 36 7.12 11.39 -5.84
N ASN A 37 6.05 12.12 -6.10
CA ASN A 37 5.27 12.78 -5.03
C ASN A 37 4.65 11.76 -4.08
N ILE A 38 4.22 10.62 -4.60
CA ILE A 38 3.62 9.55 -3.81
C ILE A 38 4.66 8.89 -2.91
N ILE A 39 5.84 8.56 -3.44
CA ILE A 39 6.96 8.03 -2.65
C ILE A 39 7.35 9.03 -1.56
N GLN A 40 7.47 10.31 -1.87
CA GLN A 40 7.76 11.34 -0.87
C GLN A 40 6.67 11.44 0.20
N THR A 41 5.39 11.36 -0.16
CA THR A 41 4.29 11.35 0.81
C THR A 41 4.35 10.12 1.71
N LEU A 42 4.65 8.94 1.15
CA LEU A 42 4.82 7.72 1.95
C LEU A 42 5.96 7.86 2.95
N GLN A 43 7.11 8.36 2.52
CA GLN A 43 8.31 8.49 3.35
C GLN A 43 8.18 9.62 4.38
N ASN A 44 7.80 10.83 3.95
CA ASN A 44 7.86 12.03 4.78
C ASN A 44 6.60 12.22 5.64
N ASP A 45 5.39 12.06 5.04
CA ASP A 45 4.14 12.34 5.75
C ASP A 45 3.63 11.13 6.53
N LEU A 46 3.77 9.93 5.94
CA LEU A 46 3.27 8.70 6.54
C LEU A 46 4.34 7.90 7.29
N GLN A 47 5.62 8.30 7.19
CA GLN A 47 6.78 7.65 7.81
C GLN A 47 6.87 6.16 7.45
N ILE A 48 6.61 5.84 6.16
CA ILE A 48 6.66 4.48 5.63
C ILE A 48 7.95 4.34 4.81
N GLN A 49 8.81 3.41 5.19
CA GLN A 49 9.97 3.04 4.40
C GLN A 49 9.51 2.41 3.08
N THR A 50 10.09 2.85 1.97
CA THR A 50 9.79 2.33 0.63
C THR A 50 10.99 1.57 0.09
N ILE A 51 10.75 0.36 -0.40
CA ILE A 51 11.76 -0.52 -0.98
C ILE A 51 11.33 -0.85 -2.42
N MET A 52 12.25 -0.79 -3.36
CA MET A 52 12.02 -1.18 -4.75
C MET A 52 12.60 -2.56 -5.01
N LEU A 53 11.76 -3.49 -5.49
CA LEU A 53 12.14 -4.82 -5.91
C LEU A 53 11.95 -4.95 -7.43
N THR A 54 13.03 -5.08 -8.19
CA THR A 54 12.96 -5.14 -9.65
C THR A 54 13.85 -6.22 -10.25
N GLY A 55 13.40 -6.77 -11.39
CA GLY A 55 14.22 -7.67 -12.22
C GLY A 55 15.25 -6.94 -13.09
N ASP A 56 15.16 -5.62 -13.20
CA ASP A 56 16.05 -4.80 -14.03
C ASP A 56 17.49 -4.84 -13.53
N ASN A 57 18.41 -4.43 -14.38
CA ASN A 57 19.81 -4.26 -13.98
C ASN A 57 19.97 -3.15 -12.94
N SER A 58 21.08 -3.20 -12.19
CA SER A 58 21.32 -2.27 -11.07
C SER A 58 21.36 -0.81 -11.51
N GLU A 59 21.92 -0.51 -12.67
CA GLU A 59 22.06 0.85 -13.20
C GLU A 59 20.68 1.46 -13.51
N THR A 60 19.81 0.71 -14.21
CA THR A 60 18.42 1.13 -14.48
C THR A 60 17.62 1.31 -13.20
N ALA A 61 17.74 0.36 -12.27
CA ALA A 61 17.06 0.39 -10.99
C ALA A 61 17.47 1.61 -10.14
N GLU A 62 18.76 1.90 -10.06
CA GLU A 62 19.28 3.08 -9.35
C GLU A 62 18.83 4.39 -9.99
N ASN A 63 18.84 4.47 -11.33
CA ASN A 63 18.37 5.65 -12.05
C ASN A 63 16.87 5.92 -11.79
N ILE A 64 16.04 4.89 -11.82
CA ILE A 64 14.61 4.99 -11.50
C ILE A 64 14.44 5.36 -10.03
N GLY A 65 15.13 4.68 -9.13
CA GLY A 65 15.07 4.97 -7.69
C GLY A 65 15.42 6.41 -7.36
N LYS A 66 16.49 6.94 -7.96
CA LYS A 66 16.91 8.33 -7.82
C LYS A 66 15.85 9.32 -8.32
N GLN A 67 15.17 9.01 -9.44
CA GLN A 67 14.11 9.86 -9.98
C GLN A 67 12.90 9.94 -9.05
N VAL A 68 12.51 8.82 -8.41
CA VAL A 68 11.36 8.75 -7.50
C VAL A 68 11.70 9.05 -6.05
N GLY A 69 13.00 9.12 -5.69
CA GLY A 69 13.45 9.44 -4.33
C GLY A 69 13.57 8.21 -3.41
N ILE A 70 13.89 7.04 -3.97
CA ILE A 70 14.23 5.84 -3.19
C ILE A 70 15.75 5.77 -3.06
N LEU A 71 16.26 5.60 -1.84
CA LEU A 71 17.68 5.51 -1.56
C LEU A 71 18.28 4.19 -2.10
N PRO A 72 19.56 4.19 -2.54
CA PRO A 72 20.20 3.01 -3.12
C PRO A 72 20.15 1.77 -2.22
N GLU A 73 20.28 1.94 -0.91
CA GLU A 73 20.18 0.83 0.06
C GLU A 73 18.78 0.20 0.15
N ASN A 74 17.76 0.86 -0.38
CA ASN A 74 16.38 0.39 -0.46
C ASN A 74 16.01 -0.13 -1.85
N ILE A 75 17.02 -0.38 -2.72
CA ILE A 75 16.80 -0.90 -4.06
C ILE A 75 17.40 -2.30 -4.15
N VAL A 76 16.57 -3.28 -4.47
CA VAL A 76 16.99 -4.65 -4.74
C VAL A 76 16.74 -4.94 -6.22
N ALA A 77 17.81 -4.94 -6.99
CA ALA A 77 17.80 -5.13 -8.44
C ALA A 77 18.16 -6.56 -8.84
N LYS A 78 17.97 -6.92 -10.12
CA LYS A 78 18.29 -8.24 -10.69
C LYS A 78 17.61 -9.40 -9.99
N ILE A 79 16.42 -9.19 -9.42
CA ILE A 79 15.69 -10.25 -8.73
C ILE A 79 14.96 -11.09 -9.78
N LEU A 80 15.23 -12.39 -9.78
CA LEU A 80 14.44 -13.33 -10.56
C LEU A 80 13.01 -13.41 -10.02
N PRO A 81 11.98 -13.62 -10.85
CA PRO A 81 10.58 -13.68 -10.43
C PRO A 81 10.35 -14.59 -9.22
N ASN A 82 10.94 -15.78 -9.22
CA ASN A 82 10.82 -16.76 -8.14
C ASN A 82 11.45 -16.32 -6.81
N HIS A 83 12.36 -15.34 -6.84
CA HIS A 83 13.07 -14.86 -5.66
C HIS A 83 12.41 -13.65 -5.01
N LYS A 84 11.46 -12.96 -5.68
CA LYS A 84 10.75 -11.81 -5.09
C LYS A 84 10.04 -12.20 -3.79
N ALA A 85 9.37 -13.35 -3.75
CA ALA A 85 8.71 -13.86 -2.55
C ALA A 85 9.70 -14.12 -1.40
N GLN A 86 10.88 -14.65 -1.71
CA GLN A 86 11.94 -14.87 -0.72
C GLN A 86 12.47 -13.56 -0.15
N GLU A 87 12.63 -12.52 -0.98
CA GLU A 87 13.05 -11.19 -0.53
C GLU A 87 12.02 -10.56 0.42
N ILE A 88 10.71 -10.66 0.11
CA ILE A 88 9.65 -10.23 1.05
C ILE A 88 9.76 -11.00 2.38
N SER A 89 9.96 -12.31 2.34
CA SER A 89 10.13 -13.13 3.55
C SER A 89 11.36 -12.72 4.36
N LYS A 90 12.49 -12.40 3.72
CA LYS A 90 13.70 -11.88 4.38
C LYS A 90 13.44 -10.52 5.03
N ILE A 91 12.76 -9.61 4.33
CA ILE A 91 12.39 -8.30 4.87
C ILE A 91 11.51 -8.47 6.10
N LYS A 92 10.51 -9.37 6.07
CA LYS A 92 9.61 -9.65 7.21
C LYS A 92 10.35 -10.24 8.40
N SER A 93 11.27 -11.18 8.17
CA SER A 93 12.01 -11.87 9.23
C SER A 93 13.15 -11.05 9.82
N ALA A 94 13.51 -9.93 9.22
CA ALA A 94 14.58 -9.09 9.72
C ALA A 94 14.21 -8.51 11.11
N PRO A 95 15.11 -8.58 12.14
CA PRO A 95 14.80 -8.17 13.51
C PRO A 95 14.23 -6.75 13.64
N GLN A 96 14.73 -5.81 12.81
CA GLN A 96 14.24 -4.43 12.77
C GLN A 96 12.81 -4.30 12.24
N ASN A 97 12.25 -5.34 11.65
CA ASN A 97 10.92 -5.35 11.05
C ASN A 97 9.90 -6.24 11.78
N GLN A 98 10.29 -6.87 12.89
CA GLN A 98 9.49 -7.86 13.63
C GLN A 98 8.04 -7.41 13.93
N TYR A 99 7.81 -6.12 14.12
CA TYR A 99 6.49 -5.55 14.43
C TYR A 99 5.96 -4.63 13.33
N LYS A 100 6.60 -4.63 12.15
CA LYS A 100 6.17 -3.80 11.03
C LYS A 100 5.25 -4.58 10.11
N ILE A 101 4.30 -3.88 9.51
CA ILE A 101 3.44 -4.40 8.44
C ILE A 101 4.17 -4.18 7.11
N ILE A 102 4.36 -5.23 6.37
CA ILE A 102 4.97 -5.20 5.04
C ILE A 102 3.88 -5.23 3.99
N ALA A 103 3.78 -4.13 3.24
CA ALA A 103 2.88 -4.03 2.09
C ALA A 103 3.64 -4.26 0.78
N MET A 104 3.06 -5.00 -0.14
CA MET A 104 3.57 -5.22 -1.49
C MET A 104 2.61 -4.62 -2.52
N ILE A 105 3.17 -4.01 -3.55
CA ILE A 105 2.42 -3.49 -4.70
C ILE A 105 2.99 -4.15 -5.95
N GLY A 106 2.14 -4.80 -6.72
CA GLY A 106 2.54 -5.49 -7.95
C GLY A 106 1.41 -5.54 -8.96
N ASP A 107 1.74 -5.74 -10.23
CA ASP A 107 0.77 -5.81 -11.33
C ASP A 107 1.00 -7.00 -12.27
N GLY A 108 2.12 -7.69 -12.14
CA GLY A 108 2.50 -8.83 -12.99
C GLY A 108 2.13 -10.18 -12.41
N ILE A 109 2.00 -11.18 -13.31
CA ILE A 109 1.86 -12.61 -12.92
C ILE A 109 3.03 -13.04 -12.03
N ASN A 110 4.21 -12.54 -12.31
CA ASN A 110 5.44 -12.84 -11.60
C ASN A 110 5.48 -12.27 -10.16
N ASP A 111 4.58 -11.34 -9.84
CA ASP A 111 4.48 -10.72 -8.53
C ASP A 111 3.52 -11.46 -7.59
N ALA A 112 2.65 -12.35 -8.11
CA ALA A 112 1.66 -13.05 -7.31
C ALA A 112 2.24 -13.82 -6.11
N PRO A 113 3.36 -14.55 -6.21
CA PRO A 113 3.97 -15.20 -5.05
C PRO A 113 4.47 -14.19 -4.00
N ALA A 114 4.98 -13.04 -4.43
CA ALA A 114 5.46 -11.98 -3.52
C ALA A 114 4.28 -11.25 -2.87
N LEU A 115 3.21 -10.97 -3.61
CA LEU A 115 1.95 -10.43 -3.07
C LEU A 115 1.41 -11.31 -1.96
N SER A 116 1.36 -12.64 -2.16
CA SER A 116 0.88 -13.59 -1.16
C SER A 116 1.76 -13.69 0.09
N GLN A 117 3.02 -13.28 0.04
CA GLN A 117 3.93 -13.27 1.19
C GLN A 117 3.85 -11.98 2.00
N ALA A 118 3.34 -10.89 1.43
CA ALA A 118 3.16 -9.63 2.13
C ALA A 118 2.07 -9.72 3.20
N ASP A 119 2.06 -8.78 4.16
CA ASP A 119 0.98 -8.67 5.13
C ASP A 119 -0.22 -7.93 4.55
N VAL A 120 0.00 -7.08 3.55
CA VAL A 120 -1.02 -6.41 2.76
C VAL A 120 -0.56 -6.33 1.31
N ALA A 121 -1.36 -6.86 0.41
CA ALA A 121 -1.08 -6.88 -1.01
C ALA A 121 -1.99 -5.92 -1.79
N PHE A 122 -1.38 -5.07 -2.63
CA PHE A 122 -2.07 -4.18 -3.55
C PHE A 122 -1.85 -4.62 -4.99
N SER A 123 -2.90 -4.66 -5.78
CA SER A 123 -2.82 -4.86 -7.23
C SER A 123 -3.67 -3.83 -7.97
N PHE A 124 -3.44 -3.69 -9.27
CA PHE A 124 -4.24 -2.81 -10.12
C PHE A 124 -5.31 -3.62 -10.86
N ILE A 125 -6.44 -2.99 -11.21
CA ILE A 125 -7.53 -3.65 -11.94
C ILE A 125 -7.11 -4.15 -13.33
N HIS A 126 -6.08 -3.53 -13.91
CA HIS A 126 -5.50 -3.97 -15.20
C HIS A 126 -4.33 -4.95 -15.03
N ALA A 127 -4.05 -5.37 -13.81
CA ALA A 127 -3.08 -6.42 -13.54
C ALA A 127 -3.59 -7.79 -14.03
N SER A 128 -2.70 -8.77 -14.08
CA SER A 128 -3.10 -10.14 -14.39
C SER A 128 -4.13 -10.68 -13.39
N ASP A 129 -5.02 -11.56 -13.82
CA ASP A 129 -6.02 -12.19 -12.95
C ASP A 129 -5.38 -12.86 -11.73
N ILE A 130 -4.21 -13.47 -11.92
CA ILE A 130 -3.46 -14.13 -10.84
C ILE A 130 -2.96 -13.12 -9.80
N ALA A 131 -2.45 -11.96 -10.25
CA ALA A 131 -2.02 -10.90 -9.34
C ALA A 131 -3.21 -10.29 -8.58
N GLN A 132 -4.35 -10.10 -9.25
CA GLN A 132 -5.58 -9.63 -8.60
C GLN A 132 -6.10 -10.60 -7.54
N GLN A 133 -6.10 -11.91 -7.82
CA GLN A 133 -6.52 -12.94 -6.87
C GLN A 133 -5.58 -13.06 -5.66
N SER A 134 -4.32 -12.64 -5.81
CA SER A 134 -3.32 -12.63 -4.74
C SER A 134 -3.30 -11.33 -3.94
N ALA A 135 -4.14 -10.35 -4.28
CA ALA A 135 -4.15 -9.04 -3.64
C ALA A 135 -5.33 -8.90 -2.67
N ASP A 136 -5.06 -8.26 -1.52
CA ASP A 136 -6.10 -7.89 -0.55
C ASP A 136 -6.87 -6.64 -1.00
N ILE A 137 -6.22 -5.77 -1.77
CA ILE A 137 -6.77 -4.50 -2.22
C ILE A 137 -6.53 -4.33 -3.72
N ILE A 138 -7.61 -4.16 -4.49
CA ILE A 138 -7.55 -3.88 -5.92
C ILE A 138 -7.80 -2.39 -6.15
N LEU A 139 -6.83 -1.72 -6.76
CA LEU A 139 -6.92 -0.33 -7.15
C LEU A 139 -7.66 -0.22 -8.49
N THR A 140 -8.84 0.39 -8.46
CA THR A 140 -9.76 0.45 -9.63
C THR A 140 -9.32 1.43 -10.70
N ASN A 141 -8.40 2.33 -10.39
CA ASN A 141 -7.78 3.25 -11.33
C ASN A 141 -6.26 3.07 -11.30
N ASN A 142 -5.59 3.42 -12.38
CA ASN A 142 -4.13 3.31 -12.53
C ASN A 142 -3.37 4.41 -11.75
N ASN A 143 -3.99 4.95 -10.68
CA ASN A 143 -3.46 6.05 -9.91
C ASN A 143 -2.87 5.55 -8.58
N LEU A 144 -1.58 5.69 -8.42
CA LEU A 144 -0.86 5.37 -7.18
C LEU A 144 -1.35 6.17 -5.96
N GLN A 145 -2.01 7.32 -6.17
CA GLN A 145 -2.63 8.12 -5.09
C GLN A 145 -3.65 7.31 -4.28
N ALA A 146 -4.31 6.34 -4.91
CA ALA A 146 -5.26 5.46 -4.23
C ALA A 146 -4.62 4.66 -3.08
N ILE A 147 -3.33 4.37 -3.14
CA ILE A 147 -2.57 3.71 -2.06
C ILE A 147 -2.54 4.60 -0.81
N ILE A 148 -2.20 5.89 -0.99
CA ILE A 148 -2.18 6.86 0.11
C ILE A 148 -3.57 7.01 0.71
N THR A 149 -4.60 7.08 -0.15
CA THR A 149 -6.00 7.16 0.28
C THR A 149 -6.40 5.92 1.09
N ALA A 150 -6.06 4.71 0.63
CA ALA A 150 -6.35 3.46 1.33
C ALA A 150 -5.68 3.43 2.73
N ILE A 151 -4.40 3.82 2.81
CA ILE A 151 -3.66 3.88 4.08
C ILE A 151 -4.28 4.91 5.05
N LYS A 152 -4.59 6.10 4.58
CA LYS A 152 -5.22 7.15 5.41
C LYS A 152 -6.60 6.74 5.89
N LEU A 153 -7.41 6.16 4.99
CA LEU A 153 -8.75 5.66 5.32
C LEU A 153 -8.68 4.53 6.35
N SER A 154 -7.77 3.57 6.18
CA SER A 154 -7.56 2.48 7.14
C SER A 154 -7.18 3.01 8.53
N LYS A 155 -6.27 3.99 8.62
CA LYS A 155 -5.91 4.64 9.89
C LYS A 155 -7.11 5.36 10.53
N ALA A 156 -7.93 6.04 9.73
CA ALA A 156 -9.15 6.70 10.20
C ALA A 156 -10.18 5.67 10.70
N CYS A 157 -10.43 4.61 9.97
CA CYS A 157 -11.31 3.50 10.39
C CYS A 157 -10.86 2.89 11.72
N ARG A 158 -9.56 2.56 11.84
CA ARG A 158 -9.00 2.02 13.09
C ARG A 158 -9.20 2.95 14.28
N LYS A 159 -9.03 4.26 14.09
CA LYS A 159 -9.30 5.27 15.14
C LYS A 159 -10.76 5.26 15.57
N LYS A 160 -11.69 5.20 14.60
CA LYS A 160 -13.14 5.14 14.86
C LYS A 160 -13.56 3.86 15.58
N ILE A 161 -13.01 2.72 15.17
CA ILE A 161 -13.25 1.44 15.84
C ILE A 161 -12.81 1.51 17.31
N LYS A 162 -11.60 2.04 17.59
CA LYS A 162 -11.12 2.21 18.97
C LYS A 162 -12.01 3.14 19.80
N GLN A 163 -12.49 4.24 19.20
CA GLN A 163 -13.41 5.17 19.87
C GLN A 163 -14.75 4.50 20.18
N ASN A 164 -15.32 3.78 19.22
CA ASN A 164 -16.59 3.07 19.42
C ASN A 164 -16.47 1.99 20.49
N LEU A 165 -15.38 1.25 20.48
CA LEU A 165 -15.10 0.24 21.51
C LEU A 165 -14.96 0.86 22.90
N PHE A 166 -14.24 2.00 22.99
CA PHE A 166 -14.12 2.75 24.23
C PHE A 166 -15.51 3.18 24.75
N PHE A 167 -16.36 3.78 23.94
CA PHE A 167 -17.71 4.16 24.36
C PHE A 167 -18.53 2.97 24.82
N ALA A 168 -18.50 1.87 24.05
CA ALA A 168 -19.25 0.66 24.41
C ALA A 168 -18.82 0.09 25.77
N PHE A 169 -17.52 0.03 26.07
CA PHE A 169 -17.03 -0.44 27.38
C PHE A 169 -17.27 0.56 28.48
N PHE A 170 -17.10 1.85 28.24
CA PHE A 170 -17.24 2.89 29.25
C PHE A 170 -18.61 2.89 29.92
N TYR A 171 -19.69 2.79 29.13
CA TYR A 171 -21.05 2.70 29.67
C TYR A 171 -21.25 1.46 30.50
N ASN A 172 -20.68 0.32 30.11
CA ASN A 172 -20.80 -0.93 30.87
C ASN A 172 -19.98 -0.91 32.15
N VAL A 173 -18.77 -0.36 32.14
CA VAL A 173 -17.90 -0.24 33.33
C VAL A 173 -18.56 0.63 34.42
N ILE A 174 -19.30 1.65 34.05
CA ILE A 174 -20.06 2.48 34.99
C ILE A 174 -21.39 1.85 35.36
N GLY A 175 -22.12 1.33 34.39
CA GLY A 175 -23.48 0.85 34.59
C GLY A 175 -23.55 -0.41 35.46
N ILE A 176 -22.63 -1.36 35.30
CA ILE A 176 -22.66 -2.62 36.05
C ILE A 176 -22.49 -2.40 37.57
N PRO A 177 -21.50 -1.62 38.08
CA PRO A 177 -21.40 -1.35 39.48
C PRO A 177 -22.62 -0.60 40.08
N LEU A 178 -23.15 0.40 39.35
CA LEU A 178 -24.35 1.13 39.77
C LEU A 178 -25.58 0.22 39.86
N ALA A 179 -25.72 -0.72 38.95
CA ALA A 179 -26.79 -1.74 38.97
C ALA A 179 -26.61 -2.67 40.16
N ALA A 180 -25.40 -3.13 40.44
CA ALA A 180 -25.08 -4.00 41.59
C ALA A 180 -25.34 -3.32 42.94
N MET A 181 -25.16 -2.00 43.05
CA MET A 181 -25.48 -1.22 44.22
C MET A 181 -27.00 -0.93 44.36
N GLY A 182 -27.83 -1.39 43.44
CA GLY A 182 -29.30 -1.13 43.48
C GLY A 182 -29.70 0.32 43.22
N THR A 183 -28.76 1.19 42.80
CA THR A 183 -29.02 2.62 42.60
C THR A 183 -29.55 2.96 41.20
N LEU A 184 -29.59 1.97 40.29
CA LEU A 184 -29.99 2.17 38.89
C LEU A 184 -31.51 2.01 38.74
N ASN A 185 -32.14 3.10 38.32
CA ASN A 185 -33.51 3.07 37.86
C ASN A 185 -33.55 2.42 36.45
N PRO A 186 -34.44 1.47 36.14
CA PRO A 186 -34.60 0.82 34.83
C PRO A 186 -34.70 1.82 33.67
N MET A 187 -35.38 2.95 33.90
CA MET A 187 -35.53 4.01 32.88
C MET A 187 -34.23 4.70 32.56
N VAL A 188 -33.39 4.94 33.57
CA VAL A 188 -32.06 5.52 33.37
C VAL A 188 -31.13 4.57 32.63
N SER A 189 -31.21 3.27 32.92
CA SER A 189 -30.43 2.23 32.22
C SER A 189 -30.81 2.13 30.75
N ALA A 190 -32.08 2.17 30.42
CA ALA A 190 -32.58 2.14 29.04
C ALA A 190 -32.15 3.38 28.28
N LEU A 191 -32.18 4.56 28.89
CA LEU A 191 -31.70 5.80 28.29
C LEU A 191 -30.19 5.76 28.02
N ALA A 192 -29.40 5.25 28.98
CA ALA A 192 -27.96 5.12 28.83
C ALA A 192 -27.58 4.18 27.66
N MET A 193 -28.29 3.04 27.52
CA MET A 193 -28.10 2.13 26.38
C MET A 193 -28.44 2.79 25.04
N ALA A 194 -29.54 3.55 24.97
CA ALA A 194 -29.95 4.25 23.77
C ALA A 194 -28.90 5.31 23.37
N LEU A 195 -28.41 6.09 24.34
CA LEU A 195 -27.35 7.09 24.12
C LEU A 195 -26.03 6.44 23.67
N SER A 196 -25.63 5.32 24.27
CA SER A 196 -24.45 4.56 23.84
C SER A 196 -24.53 4.16 22.36
N SER A 197 -25.67 3.56 21.97
CA SER A 197 -25.91 3.15 20.59
C SER A 197 -25.89 4.35 19.63
N PHE A 198 -26.53 5.44 20.03
CA PHE A 198 -26.54 6.68 19.24
C PHE A 198 -25.14 7.27 19.05
N CYS A 199 -24.31 7.30 20.11
CA CYS A 199 -22.92 7.77 20.04
C CYS A 199 -22.08 6.91 19.08
N VAL A 200 -22.20 5.58 19.14
CA VAL A 200 -21.47 4.65 18.28
C VAL A 200 -21.85 4.86 16.80
N VAL A 201 -23.15 4.91 16.51
CA VAL A 201 -23.65 5.10 15.14
C VAL A 201 -23.23 6.48 14.60
N SER A 202 -23.43 7.54 15.37
CA SER A 202 -23.05 8.90 14.97
C SER A 202 -21.54 9.03 14.71
N ASN A 203 -20.72 8.40 15.57
CA ASN A 203 -19.28 8.37 15.38
C ASN A 203 -18.87 7.56 14.14
N ALA A 204 -19.54 6.44 13.86
CA ALA A 204 -19.29 5.64 12.66
C ALA A 204 -19.68 6.42 11.38
N LEU A 205 -20.84 7.08 11.37
CA LEU A 205 -21.28 7.90 10.24
C LEU A 205 -20.34 9.09 9.95
N SER A 206 -19.68 9.63 10.97
CA SER A 206 -18.70 10.70 10.78
C SER A 206 -17.48 10.28 9.93
N LEU A 207 -17.23 8.98 9.77
CA LEU A 207 -16.20 8.47 8.85
C LEU A 207 -16.47 8.87 7.41
N ASN A 208 -17.73 8.90 7.01
CA ASN A 208 -18.13 9.32 5.65
C ASN A 208 -17.75 10.78 5.33
N LEU A 209 -17.73 11.66 6.33
CA LEU A 209 -17.27 13.03 6.18
C LEU A 209 -15.74 13.12 6.06
N ILE A 210 -15.03 12.21 6.70
CA ILE A 210 -13.57 12.14 6.67
C ILE A 210 -13.10 11.55 5.34
N SER A 211 -13.78 10.52 4.82
CA SER A 211 -13.41 9.85 3.56
C SER A 211 -13.50 10.80 2.35
N LYS A 212 -14.36 11.81 2.39
CA LYS A 212 -14.49 12.83 1.32
C LYS A 212 -13.31 13.82 1.28
N LYS A 213 -12.42 13.82 2.27
CA LYS A 213 -11.25 14.72 2.36
C LYS A 213 -9.97 14.09 1.81
N PHE A 214 -9.98 12.83 1.44
CA PHE A 214 -8.86 12.09 0.86
C PHE A 214 -9.05 11.88 -0.64
#